data_87bd3af9cf316d8889fca9d230658859
#
_entry.id   87bd3af9cf316d8889fca9d230658859
#
_cell.length_a   1.000
_cell.length_b   1.000
_cell.length_c   1.000
_cell.angle_alpha   90.00
_cell.angle_beta   90.00
_cell.angle_gamma   90.00
#
_symmetry.space_group_name_H-M   'P 1'
#
loop_
_entity.id
_entity.type
_entity.pdbx_description
1 polymer ?
#
loop_
_entity_poly.entity_id
_entity_poly.type
_entity_poly.pdbx_seq_one_letter_code
_entity_poly.pdbx_strand_id
1 'polypeptide(L)'
;MNHASGKASNAVLAKARALYGRRLRAEDYRRLTDCRTMTELANELKALPLYANTLAEVTPTYARRAQLENLLRQSQYERFDSLCRYDRSAGSSVYQYLTLCCEVDELTAALRCLDAGRPGDYLYRLPDFLEQRCSIDL
;
A
#
# COMPACT_ATOMS: atom_id res chain seq x y z
N MET A 1 -5.38 -7.46 -35.32
CA MET A 1 -4.97 -7.79 -33.91
C MET A 1 -3.80 -6.88 -33.56
N ASN A 2 -3.98 -6.01 -32.55
CA ASN A 2 -3.04 -4.94 -32.24
C ASN A 2 -1.75 -5.46 -31.59
N HIS A 3 -0.63 -5.39 -32.32
CA HIS A 3 0.72 -5.70 -31.81
C HIS A 3 1.12 -4.86 -30.58
N ALA A 4 0.49 -3.72 -30.35
CA ALA A 4 0.72 -2.88 -29.18
C ALA A 4 0.24 -3.53 -27.86
N SER A 5 -0.88 -4.29 -27.89
CA SER A 5 -1.44 -4.97 -26.73
C SER A 5 -0.51 -6.08 -26.19
N GLY A 6 0.13 -6.86 -27.09
CA GLY A 6 1.04 -7.92 -26.69
C GLY A 6 2.32 -7.41 -26.02
N LYS A 7 2.85 -6.27 -26.46
CA LYS A 7 4.06 -5.67 -25.88
C LYS A 7 3.79 -5.08 -24.49
N ALA A 8 2.65 -4.39 -24.31
CA ALA A 8 2.24 -3.86 -23.01
C ALA A 8 2.00 -5.00 -22.00
N SER A 9 1.33 -6.07 -22.40
CA SER A 9 1.10 -7.26 -21.56
C SER A 9 2.41 -7.91 -21.09
N ASN A 10 3.41 -8.01 -21.97
CA ASN A 10 4.72 -8.56 -21.61
C ASN A 10 5.48 -7.67 -20.61
N ALA A 11 5.39 -6.35 -20.73
CA ALA A 11 6.01 -5.43 -19.79
C ALA A 11 5.36 -5.51 -18.40
N VAL A 12 4.02 -5.57 -18.34
CA VAL A 12 3.28 -5.77 -17.08
C VAL A 12 3.66 -7.10 -16.44
N LEU A 13 3.71 -8.18 -17.23
CA LEU A 13 4.09 -9.51 -16.74
C LEU A 13 5.52 -9.55 -16.19
N ALA A 14 6.47 -8.92 -16.90
CA ALA A 14 7.85 -8.82 -16.43
C ALA A 14 7.96 -8.05 -15.12
N LYS A 15 7.24 -6.91 -15.00
CA LYS A 15 7.17 -6.11 -13.77
C LYS A 15 6.51 -6.88 -12.63
N ALA A 16 5.39 -7.56 -12.90
CA ALA A 16 4.70 -8.38 -11.91
C ALA A 16 5.60 -9.51 -11.38
N ARG A 17 6.33 -10.19 -12.27
CA ARG A 17 7.32 -11.24 -11.88
C ARG A 17 8.44 -10.66 -11.02
N ALA A 18 8.95 -9.48 -11.35
CA ALA A 18 9.98 -8.81 -10.56
C ALA A 18 9.46 -8.44 -9.15
N LEU A 19 8.23 -7.93 -9.04
CA LEU A 19 7.58 -7.65 -7.76
C LEU A 19 7.33 -8.95 -6.97
N TYR A 20 6.85 -10.00 -7.63
CA TYR A 20 6.64 -11.30 -7.01
C TYR A 20 7.95 -11.91 -6.48
N GLY A 21 9.06 -11.73 -7.19
CA GLY A 21 10.38 -12.18 -6.74
C GLY A 21 10.86 -11.50 -5.44
N ARG A 22 10.36 -10.31 -5.15
CA ARG A 22 10.67 -9.55 -3.93
C ARG A 22 9.66 -9.76 -2.79
N ARG A 23 8.66 -10.63 -2.98
CA ARG A 23 7.64 -10.87 -1.93
C ARG A 23 8.26 -11.41 -0.66
N LEU A 24 7.57 -11.22 0.44
CA LEU A 24 7.91 -11.85 1.71
C LEU A 24 7.83 -13.36 1.60
N ARG A 25 8.79 -14.04 2.20
CA ARG A 25 8.85 -15.50 2.31
C ARG A 25 8.34 -15.94 3.68
N ALA A 26 8.09 -17.23 3.84
CA ALA A 26 7.64 -17.80 5.13
C ALA A 26 8.60 -17.49 6.29
N GLU A 27 9.89 -17.41 6.01
CA GLU A 27 10.93 -17.06 7.01
C GLU A 27 10.83 -15.60 7.43
N ASP A 28 10.52 -14.68 6.48
CA ASP A 28 10.32 -13.27 6.79
C ASP A 28 9.11 -13.07 7.70
N TYR A 29 8.00 -13.77 7.39
CA TYR A 29 6.81 -13.74 8.25
C TYR A 29 7.08 -14.28 9.65
N ARG A 30 7.87 -15.37 9.79
CA ARG A 30 8.25 -15.89 11.12
C ARG A 30 9.03 -14.85 11.89
N ARG A 31 10.06 -14.23 11.30
CA ARG A 31 10.84 -13.18 11.95
C ARG A 31 9.97 -11.99 12.38
N LEU A 32 9.03 -11.58 11.54
CA LEU A 32 8.11 -10.49 11.88
C LEU A 32 7.14 -10.87 13.00
N THR A 33 6.67 -12.12 13.07
CA THR A 33 5.77 -12.59 14.14
C THR A 33 6.49 -12.82 15.47
N ASP A 34 7.78 -13.06 15.43
CA ASP A 34 8.61 -13.25 16.64
C ASP A 34 8.98 -11.92 17.33
N CYS A 35 8.77 -10.78 16.63
CA CYS A 35 9.00 -9.44 17.20
C CYS A 35 8.03 -9.18 18.36
N ARG A 36 8.59 -8.75 19.51
CA ARG A 36 7.83 -8.46 20.73
C ARG A 36 7.51 -6.98 20.88
N THR A 37 8.26 -6.12 20.22
CA THR A 37 8.13 -4.66 20.33
C THR A 37 7.94 -4.02 18.95
N MET A 38 7.34 -2.83 18.93
CA MET A 38 7.20 -2.06 17.69
C MET A 38 8.56 -1.65 17.11
N THR A 39 9.55 -1.43 17.98
CA THR A 39 10.93 -1.10 17.58
C THR A 39 11.58 -2.27 16.83
N GLU A 40 11.45 -3.49 17.36
CA GLU A 40 11.94 -4.71 16.70
C GLU A 40 11.24 -4.91 15.35
N LEU A 41 9.91 -4.79 15.33
CA LEU A 41 9.13 -4.92 14.11
C LEU A 41 9.53 -3.89 13.04
N ALA A 42 9.74 -2.64 13.44
CA ALA A 42 10.18 -1.59 12.54
C ALA A 42 11.59 -1.85 11.96
N ASN A 43 12.50 -2.37 12.79
CA ASN A 43 13.85 -2.75 12.34
C ASN A 43 13.80 -3.92 11.36
N GLU A 44 13.04 -4.98 11.66
CA GLU A 44 12.88 -6.13 10.78
C GLU A 44 12.24 -5.74 9.45
N LEU A 45 11.18 -4.94 9.47
CA LEU A 45 10.55 -4.43 8.25
C LEU A 45 11.52 -3.57 7.42
N LYS A 46 12.31 -2.72 8.06
CA LYS A 46 13.29 -1.86 7.39
C LYS A 46 14.44 -2.67 6.76
N ALA A 47 14.80 -3.81 7.34
CA ALA A 47 15.82 -4.73 6.81
C ALA A 47 15.33 -5.48 5.55
N LEU A 48 14.03 -5.57 5.33
CA LEU A 48 13.48 -6.24 4.15
C LEU A 48 13.65 -5.38 2.90
N PRO A 49 14.24 -5.90 1.80
CA PRO A 49 14.43 -5.16 0.56
C PRO A 49 13.14 -4.59 -0.04
N LEU A 50 12.00 -5.21 0.33
CA LEU A 50 10.67 -4.82 -0.11
C LEU A 50 10.25 -3.46 0.46
N TYR A 51 10.66 -3.14 1.69
CA TYR A 51 10.22 -1.98 2.46
C TYR A 51 11.36 -1.02 2.82
N ALA A 52 12.60 -1.36 2.51
CA ALA A 52 13.77 -0.56 2.87
C ALA A 52 13.64 0.92 2.46
N ASN A 53 13.19 1.18 1.24
CA ASN A 53 12.99 2.54 0.75
C ASN A 53 11.78 3.23 1.40
N THR A 54 10.67 2.51 1.55
CA THR A 54 9.42 3.05 2.14
C THR A 54 9.63 3.44 3.60
N LEU A 55 10.46 2.70 4.32
CA LEU A 55 10.73 2.92 5.74
C LEU A 55 12.07 3.62 6.00
N ALA A 56 12.74 4.16 4.97
CA ALA A 56 14.07 4.76 5.09
C ALA A 56 14.12 5.84 6.19
N GLU A 57 13.12 6.71 6.21
CA GLU A 57 13.03 7.86 7.13
C GLU A 57 12.43 7.49 8.50
N VAL A 58 11.91 6.27 8.65
CA VAL A 58 11.34 5.84 9.93
C VAL A 58 12.44 5.58 10.94
N THR A 59 12.38 6.26 12.08
CA THR A 59 13.22 5.98 13.23
C THR A 59 12.55 4.89 14.08
N PRO A 60 13.12 3.67 14.16
CA PRO A 60 12.44 2.51 14.77
C PRO A 60 12.03 2.73 16.24
N THR A 61 12.83 3.48 17.00
CA THR A 61 12.56 3.78 18.41
C THR A 61 11.27 4.57 18.63
N TYR A 62 10.87 5.39 17.63
CA TYR A 62 9.67 6.22 17.70
C TYR A 62 8.55 5.73 16.77
N ALA A 63 8.74 4.58 16.16
CA ALA A 63 7.77 4.02 15.21
C ALA A 63 6.45 3.68 15.93
N ARG A 64 5.34 4.23 15.40
CA ARG A 64 3.99 3.93 15.86
C ARG A 64 3.32 2.96 14.89
N ARG A 65 2.48 2.08 15.42
CA ARG A 65 1.72 1.11 14.63
C ARG A 65 0.99 1.75 13.44
N ALA A 66 0.22 2.81 13.71
CA ALA A 66 -0.55 3.50 12.67
C ALA A 66 0.36 4.08 11.57
N GLN A 67 1.52 4.62 11.92
CA GLN A 67 2.51 5.12 10.96
C GLN A 67 3.04 3.98 10.07
N LEU A 68 3.41 2.83 10.66
CA LEU A 68 3.89 1.69 9.87
C LEU A 68 2.79 1.15 8.96
N GLU A 69 1.57 0.99 9.46
CA GLU A 69 0.42 0.53 8.67
C GLU A 69 0.16 1.45 7.47
N ASN A 70 0.19 2.77 7.67
CA ASN A 70 -0.01 3.75 6.59
C ASN A 70 1.10 3.67 5.54
N LEU A 71 2.37 3.61 5.95
CA LEU A 71 3.50 3.49 5.02
C LEU A 71 3.47 2.18 4.23
N LEU A 72 3.06 1.08 4.85
CA LEU A 72 2.91 -0.21 4.16
C LEU A 72 1.76 -0.17 3.16
N ARG A 73 0.62 0.44 3.49
CA ARG A 73 -0.50 0.66 2.55
C ARG A 73 -0.08 1.54 1.39
N GLN A 74 0.58 2.67 1.66
CA GLN A 74 1.13 3.55 0.61
C GLN A 74 2.06 2.79 -0.32
N SER A 75 2.98 1.99 0.21
CA SER A 75 3.89 1.16 -0.58
C SER A 75 3.16 0.15 -1.47
N GLN A 76 2.07 -0.44 -0.98
CA GLN A 76 1.22 -1.34 -1.76
C GLN A 76 0.56 -0.59 -2.91
N TYR A 77 0.00 0.59 -2.65
CA TYR A 77 -0.64 1.44 -3.65
C TYR A 77 0.35 1.87 -4.74
N GLU A 78 1.54 2.36 -4.36
CA GLU A 78 2.58 2.78 -5.30
C GLU A 78 3.04 1.66 -6.23
N ARG A 79 3.14 0.43 -5.71
CA ARG A 79 3.48 -0.76 -6.52
C ARG A 79 2.39 -1.09 -7.52
N PHE A 80 1.14 -0.99 -7.13
CA PHE A 80 0.01 -1.19 -8.03
C PHE A 80 -0.03 -0.10 -9.10
N ASP A 81 0.09 1.17 -8.73
CA ASP A 81 0.18 2.30 -9.66
C ASP A 81 1.35 2.11 -10.65
N SER A 82 2.49 1.64 -10.16
CA SER A 82 3.64 1.29 -10.99
C SER A 82 3.33 0.20 -12.02
N LEU A 83 2.51 -0.81 -11.69
CA LEU A 83 2.05 -1.81 -12.65
C LEU A 83 1.11 -1.19 -13.69
N CYS A 84 0.17 -0.35 -13.24
CA CYS A 84 -0.82 0.30 -14.10
C CYS A 84 -0.18 1.19 -15.17
N ARG A 85 0.96 1.81 -14.88
CA ARG A 85 1.68 2.66 -15.86
C ARG A 85 2.19 1.89 -17.08
N TYR A 86 2.40 0.59 -16.96
CA TYR A 86 2.88 -0.26 -18.06
C TYR A 86 1.76 -0.76 -18.97
N ASP A 87 0.52 -0.72 -18.51
CA ASP A 87 -0.61 -1.19 -19.29
C ASP A 87 -1.51 -0.02 -19.71
N ARG A 88 -1.23 0.51 -20.87
CA ARG A 88 -2.05 1.55 -21.50
C ARG A 88 -3.25 0.99 -22.28
N SER A 89 -3.37 -0.34 -22.37
CA SER A 89 -4.38 -1.01 -23.22
C SER A 89 -5.59 -1.51 -22.44
N ALA A 90 -5.48 -1.73 -21.15
CA ALA A 90 -6.62 -2.08 -20.32
C ALA A 90 -7.44 -0.82 -20.04
N GLY A 91 -8.74 -0.89 -20.23
CA GLY A 91 -9.62 0.21 -19.90
C GLY A 91 -9.45 0.66 -18.45
N SER A 92 -9.69 1.94 -18.20
CA SER A 92 -9.43 2.62 -16.91
C SER A 92 -10.06 1.94 -15.68
N SER A 93 -11.10 1.12 -15.87
CA SER A 93 -11.87 0.50 -14.78
C SER A 93 -11.08 -0.49 -13.92
N VAL A 94 -10.16 -1.28 -14.50
CA VAL A 94 -9.36 -2.25 -13.74
C VAL A 94 -8.37 -1.54 -12.82
N TYR A 95 -7.81 -0.43 -13.29
CA TYR A 95 -6.82 0.33 -12.53
C TYR A 95 -7.42 1.21 -11.45
N GLN A 96 -8.69 1.54 -11.58
CA GLN A 96 -9.46 2.24 -10.54
C GLN A 96 -9.85 1.31 -9.39
N TYR A 97 -9.80 -0.02 -9.60
CA TYR A 97 -10.24 -0.97 -8.59
C TYR A 97 -9.55 -0.80 -7.24
N LEU A 98 -8.23 -0.68 -7.21
CA LEU A 98 -7.50 -0.52 -5.94
C LEU A 98 -7.77 0.83 -5.28
N THR A 99 -7.86 1.89 -6.09
CA THR A 99 -8.25 3.22 -5.59
C THR A 99 -9.64 3.17 -4.99
N LEU A 100 -10.60 2.56 -5.69
CA LEU A 100 -11.96 2.39 -5.21
C LEU A 100 -12.03 1.54 -3.93
N CYS A 101 -11.24 0.47 -3.83
CA CYS A 101 -11.15 -0.30 -2.59
C CYS A 101 -10.64 0.55 -1.42
N CYS A 102 -9.62 1.37 -1.64
CA CYS A 102 -9.11 2.28 -0.61
C CYS A 102 -10.17 3.32 -0.21
N GLU A 103 -10.89 3.90 -1.17
CA GLU A 103 -11.98 4.85 -0.91
C GLU A 103 -13.11 4.21 -0.08
N VAL A 104 -13.51 2.98 -0.42
CA VAL A 104 -14.54 2.23 0.33
C VAL A 104 -14.08 1.90 1.75
N ASP A 105 -12.83 1.51 1.93
CA ASP A 105 -12.25 1.24 3.25
C ASP A 105 -12.23 2.52 4.12
N GLU A 106 -11.87 3.66 3.54
CA GLU A 106 -11.86 4.95 4.25
C GLU A 106 -13.28 5.42 4.60
N LEU A 107 -14.24 5.33 3.66
CA LEU A 107 -15.64 5.62 3.96
C LEU A 107 -16.18 4.73 5.07
N THR A 108 -15.85 3.44 5.04
CA THR A 108 -16.26 2.50 6.07
C THR A 108 -15.66 2.87 7.44
N ALA A 109 -14.41 3.29 7.46
CA ALA A 109 -13.76 3.76 8.67
C ALA A 109 -14.40 5.05 9.20
N ALA A 110 -14.71 6.02 8.33
CA ALA A 110 -15.41 7.25 8.68
C ALA A 110 -16.78 6.97 9.30
N LEU A 111 -17.58 6.13 8.64
CA LEU A 111 -18.92 5.76 9.14
C LEU A 111 -18.85 5.07 10.51
N ARG A 112 -17.86 4.18 10.72
CA ARG A 112 -17.66 3.54 12.03
C ARG A 112 -17.28 4.55 13.12
N CYS A 113 -16.47 5.56 12.81
CA CYS A 113 -16.11 6.61 13.76
C CYS A 113 -17.31 7.50 14.08
N LEU A 114 -18.16 7.81 13.10
CA LEU A 114 -19.40 8.55 13.29
C LEU A 114 -20.38 7.77 14.16
N ASP A 115 -20.60 6.49 13.87
CA ASP A 115 -21.49 5.61 14.64
C ASP A 115 -21.01 5.46 16.10
N ALA A 116 -19.70 5.39 16.30
CA ALA A 116 -19.10 5.37 17.63
C ALA A 116 -19.13 6.73 18.36
N GLY A 117 -19.67 7.79 17.77
CA GLY A 117 -19.71 9.14 18.34
C GLY A 117 -18.34 9.82 18.44
N ARG A 118 -17.34 9.38 17.66
CA ARG A 118 -15.96 9.89 17.67
C ARG A 118 -15.48 10.30 16.28
N PRO A 119 -16.14 11.27 15.63
CA PRO A 119 -15.79 11.69 14.27
C PRO A 119 -14.34 12.21 14.16
N GLY A 120 -13.81 12.85 15.21
CA GLY A 120 -12.44 13.35 15.25
C GLY A 120 -11.36 12.26 15.18
N ASP A 121 -11.66 11.02 15.57
CA ASP A 121 -10.72 9.90 15.50
C ASP A 121 -10.43 9.49 14.04
N TYR A 122 -11.32 9.80 13.13
CA TYR A 122 -11.15 9.51 11.71
C TYR A 122 -10.17 10.46 11.02
N LEU A 123 -10.27 11.76 11.28
CA LEU A 123 -9.44 12.80 10.65
C LEU A 123 -7.93 12.57 10.84
N TYR A 124 -7.55 11.84 11.88
CA TYR A 124 -6.14 11.50 12.16
C TYR A 124 -5.64 10.25 11.41
N ARG A 125 -6.50 9.60 10.62
CA ARG A 125 -6.20 8.33 9.96
C ARG A 125 -6.13 8.41 8.45
N LEU A 126 -6.51 9.55 7.86
CA LEU A 126 -6.43 9.72 6.40
C LEU A 126 -4.96 9.70 5.98
N PRO A 127 -4.53 8.74 5.16
CA PRO A 127 -3.16 8.75 4.64
C PRO A 127 -3.03 9.92 3.64
N ASP A 128 -1.98 10.73 3.75
CA ASP A 128 -1.70 11.90 2.90
C ASP A 128 -1.78 11.59 1.40
N PHE A 129 -1.48 10.35 1.01
CA PHE A 129 -1.52 9.94 -0.39
C PHE A 129 -2.95 9.73 -0.93
N LEU A 130 -3.95 9.57 -0.07
CA LEU A 130 -5.35 9.46 -0.46
C LEU A 130 -5.99 10.85 -0.64
N GLU A 131 -5.57 11.86 0.13
CA GLU A 131 -6.08 13.23 -0.01
C GLU A 131 -5.95 13.77 -1.44
N GLN A 132 -4.87 13.42 -2.14
CA GLN A 132 -4.61 13.90 -3.50
C GLN A 132 -5.32 13.10 -4.61
N ARG A 133 -5.92 11.96 -4.30
CA ARG A 133 -6.44 11.01 -5.29
C ARG A 133 -7.85 10.51 -5.00
N CYS A 134 -8.42 10.82 -3.84
CA CYS A 134 -9.81 10.54 -3.56
C CYS A 134 -10.72 11.39 -4.43
N SER A 135 -11.72 10.77 -5.02
CA SER A 135 -12.82 11.46 -5.71
C SER A 135 -13.89 11.97 -4.75
N ILE A 136 -13.75 11.67 -3.46
CA ILE A 136 -14.69 11.98 -2.39
C ILE A 136 -14.08 13.06 -1.51
N ASP A 137 -14.77 14.18 -1.43
CA ASP A 137 -14.46 15.27 -0.51
C ASP A 137 -15.11 14.91 0.85
N LEU A 138 -14.30 14.54 1.84
CA LEU A 138 -14.74 14.07 3.17
C LEU A 138 -14.66 15.19 4.20
#